data_72a0e0096e518ba3678a92289047cfb1
#
_entry.id   72a0e0096e518ba3678a92289047cfb1
#
_cell.length_a   1.000
_cell.length_b   1.000
_cell.length_c   1.000
_cell.angle_alpha   90.00
_cell.angle_beta   90.00
_cell.angle_gamma   90.00
#
_symmetry.space_group_name_H-M   'P 1'
#
loop_
_entity.id
_entity.type
_entity.pdbx_description
1 polymer ?
#
loop_
_entity_poly.entity_id
_entity_poly.type
_entity_poly.pdbx_seq_one_letter_code
_entity_poly.pdbx_strand_id
1 'polypeptide(L)'
;MYRIGEEEINAVARVIRSKCLFKTMGKETEQCEKELQEKLGADYSIIMTSGMAALISGLTAMGVGPGDEVIVPAYTYIATALAVTAVGAIPVVAEVDDTLLLNAEDVEKRISAHTKAIVPVHMWGRPCNMDALCDVARRHDLLIIEDACQAVGGSYHGKRLGTIGEIGALSFNQFKVISTGEGGALLTNDRTMFERALIYHDSGAIAFFGNQL
;
A
#
# COMPACT_ATOMS: atom_id res chain seq x y z
N MET A 1 -19.94 -2.03 -11.28
CA MET A 1 -19.14 -1.46 -12.39
C MET A 1 -19.17 0.05 -12.21
N TYR A 2 -18.02 0.71 -12.04
CA TYR A 2 -17.93 2.17 -11.96
C TYR A 2 -18.34 2.77 -13.31
N ARG A 3 -18.91 3.97 -13.26
CA ARG A 3 -19.31 4.70 -14.47
C ARG A 3 -18.18 5.66 -14.83
N ILE A 4 -17.69 5.55 -16.06
CA ILE A 4 -16.81 6.56 -16.67
C ILE A 4 -17.70 7.36 -17.60
N GLY A 5 -17.69 8.67 -17.44
CA GLY A 5 -18.58 9.58 -18.17
C GLY A 5 -17.92 10.92 -18.49
N GLU A 6 -18.75 11.93 -18.69
CA GLU A 6 -18.32 13.27 -19.06
C GLU A 6 -17.49 13.95 -17.96
N GLU A 7 -17.68 13.59 -16.70
CA GLU A 7 -16.90 14.15 -15.58
C GLU A 7 -15.44 13.75 -15.69
N GLU A 8 -15.14 12.46 -15.93
CA GLU A 8 -13.79 11.94 -16.10
C GLU A 8 -13.16 12.45 -17.39
N ILE A 9 -13.92 12.48 -18.50
CA ILE A 9 -13.45 13.04 -19.77
C ILE A 9 -13.03 14.50 -19.58
N ASN A 10 -13.85 15.30 -18.92
CA ASN A 10 -13.56 16.71 -18.66
C ASN A 10 -12.36 16.89 -17.71
N ALA A 11 -12.20 16.04 -16.70
CA ALA A 11 -11.05 16.06 -15.80
C ALA A 11 -9.74 15.80 -16.56
N VAL A 12 -9.69 14.74 -17.36
CA VAL A 12 -8.54 14.43 -18.20
C VAL A 12 -8.27 15.54 -19.21
N ALA A 13 -9.30 16.08 -19.86
CA ALA A 13 -9.17 17.18 -20.81
C ALA A 13 -8.60 18.45 -20.17
N ARG A 14 -8.97 18.77 -18.91
CA ARG A 14 -8.38 19.89 -18.16
C ARG A 14 -6.88 19.71 -17.98
N VAL A 15 -6.45 18.51 -17.55
CA VAL A 15 -5.03 18.19 -17.34
C VAL A 15 -4.25 18.35 -18.66
N ILE A 16 -4.74 17.77 -19.76
CA ILE A 16 -4.08 17.89 -21.08
C ILE A 16 -3.99 19.34 -21.53
N ARG A 17 -5.09 20.11 -21.40
CA ARG A 17 -5.11 21.52 -21.79
C ARG A 17 -4.20 22.40 -20.94
N SER A 18 -3.96 22.04 -19.69
CA SER A 18 -3.03 22.76 -18.81
C SER A 18 -1.57 22.66 -19.27
N LYS A 19 -1.25 21.68 -20.11
CA LYS A 19 0.12 21.30 -20.53
C LYS A 19 1.04 20.94 -19.36
N CYS A 20 0.49 20.74 -18.18
CA CYS A 20 1.21 20.34 -16.97
C CYS A 20 0.86 18.89 -16.64
N LEU A 21 1.68 17.96 -17.13
CA LEU A 21 1.48 16.52 -16.96
C LEU A 21 2.38 15.92 -15.88
N PHE A 22 3.21 16.77 -15.26
CA PHE A 22 4.15 16.33 -14.25
C PHE A 22 3.52 16.39 -12.84
N LYS A 23 3.67 15.32 -12.06
CA LYS A 23 3.02 15.14 -10.76
C LYS A 23 3.21 16.34 -9.83
N THR A 24 4.45 16.78 -9.64
CA THR A 24 4.82 17.82 -8.66
C THR A 24 4.44 19.23 -9.07
N MET A 25 4.06 19.45 -10.34
CA MET A 25 3.61 20.75 -10.86
C MET A 25 2.10 20.78 -11.12
N GLY A 26 1.47 19.59 -11.17
CA GLY A 26 0.03 19.42 -11.40
C GLY A 26 -0.76 19.45 -10.08
N LYS A 27 -1.95 20.04 -10.10
CA LYS A 27 -2.81 20.13 -8.91
C LYS A 27 -3.68 18.88 -8.69
N GLU A 28 -3.97 18.12 -9.73
CA GLU A 28 -4.93 16.99 -9.66
C GLU A 28 -4.38 15.85 -8.80
N THR A 29 -3.07 15.54 -8.86
CA THR A 29 -2.44 14.52 -8.03
C THR A 29 -2.38 14.96 -6.57
N GLU A 30 -1.96 16.20 -6.30
CA GLU A 30 -1.96 16.76 -4.94
C GLU A 30 -3.35 16.74 -4.31
N GLN A 31 -4.38 17.12 -5.08
CA GLN A 31 -5.76 17.09 -4.61
C GLN A 31 -6.20 15.66 -4.30
N CYS A 32 -5.86 14.69 -5.16
CA CYS A 32 -6.18 13.28 -4.95
C CYS A 32 -5.49 12.74 -3.68
N GLU A 33 -4.23 13.07 -3.45
CA GLU A 33 -3.51 12.69 -2.24
C GLU A 33 -4.19 13.25 -0.99
N LYS A 34 -4.56 14.53 -0.98
CA LYS A 34 -5.31 15.15 0.13
C LYS A 34 -6.66 14.48 0.39
N GLU A 35 -7.42 14.21 -0.67
CA GLU A 35 -8.70 13.53 -0.53
C GLU A 35 -8.58 12.10 0.01
N LEU A 36 -7.53 11.36 -0.36
CA LEU A 36 -7.25 10.05 0.23
C LEU A 36 -6.94 10.16 1.72
N GLN A 37 -6.11 11.13 2.12
CA GLN A 37 -5.80 11.39 3.53
C GLN A 37 -7.07 11.68 4.32
N GLU A 38 -7.89 12.61 3.87
CA GLU A 38 -9.13 13.00 4.54
C GLU A 38 -10.16 11.87 4.63
N LYS A 39 -10.37 11.13 3.52
CA LYS A 39 -11.40 10.08 3.44
C LYS A 39 -11.00 8.78 4.13
N LEU A 40 -9.70 8.48 4.16
CA LEU A 40 -9.17 7.24 4.73
C LEU A 40 -8.53 7.43 6.10
N GLY A 41 -8.29 8.68 6.53
CA GLY A 41 -7.71 8.97 7.84
C GLY A 41 -6.23 8.60 7.92
N ALA A 42 -5.48 8.82 6.84
CA ALA A 42 -4.04 8.70 6.82
C ALA A 42 -3.39 10.09 6.87
N ASP A 43 -2.27 10.23 7.57
CA ASP A 43 -1.54 11.51 7.64
C ASP A 43 -0.81 11.81 6.34
N TYR A 44 -0.36 10.76 5.62
CA TYR A 44 0.39 10.87 4.37
C TYR A 44 -0.15 9.90 3.32
N SER A 45 -0.16 10.34 2.08
CA SER A 45 -0.44 9.51 0.92
C SER A 45 0.48 9.86 -0.25
N ILE A 46 0.80 8.86 -1.08
CA ILE A 46 1.57 9.03 -2.30
C ILE A 46 0.85 8.31 -3.42
N ILE A 47 0.42 9.04 -4.44
CA ILE A 47 -0.12 8.43 -5.67
C ILE A 47 1.00 7.79 -6.46
N MET A 48 0.77 6.56 -6.89
CA MET A 48 1.73 5.69 -7.58
C MET A 48 1.15 5.09 -8.85
N THR A 49 2.00 4.47 -9.65
CA THR A 49 1.61 3.88 -10.94
C THR A 49 0.80 2.59 -10.81
N SER A 50 0.86 1.91 -9.67
CA SER A 50 0.11 0.68 -9.41
C SER A 50 0.12 0.33 -7.91
N GLY A 51 -0.75 -0.59 -7.50
CA GLY A 51 -0.69 -1.19 -6.15
C GLY A 51 0.62 -1.96 -5.91
N MET A 52 1.18 -2.59 -6.97
CA MET A 52 2.50 -3.23 -6.85
C MET A 52 3.61 -2.21 -6.59
N ALA A 53 3.57 -1.05 -7.25
CA ALA A 53 4.52 0.03 -6.97
C ALA A 53 4.38 0.54 -5.52
N ALA A 54 3.16 0.59 -4.98
CA ALA A 54 2.92 0.95 -3.59
C ALA A 54 3.50 -0.09 -2.61
N LEU A 55 3.32 -1.39 -2.87
CA LEU A 55 3.91 -2.45 -2.06
C LEU A 55 5.44 -2.42 -2.10
N ILE A 56 6.05 -2.30 -3.29
CA ILE A 56 7.51 -2.23 -3.45
C ILE A 56 8.09 -1.02 -2.72
N SER A 57 7.49 0.16 -2.92
CA SER A 57 7.93 1.39 -2.26
C SER A 57 7.76 1.31 -0.75
N GLY A 58 6.67 0.70 -0.28
CA GLY A 58 6.41 0.48 1.13
C GLY A 58 7.43 -0.46 1.78
N LEU A 59 7.68 -1.62 1.19
CA LEU A 59 8.70 -2.56 1.67
C LEU A 59 10.09 -1.91 1.71
N THR A 60 10.44 -1.14 0.68
CA THR A 60 11.72 -0.40 0.65
C THR A 60 11.77 0.66 1.74
N ALA A 61 10.70 1.41 1.98
CA ALA A 61 10.62 2.42 3.03
C ALA A 61 10.78 1.82 4.44
N MET A 62 10.26 0.61 4.63
CA MET A 62 10.42 -0.20 5.85
C MET A 62 11.84 -0.77 5.98
N GLY A 63 12.70 -0.57 4.99
CA GLY A 63 14.07 -1.07 4.96
C GLY A 63 14.15 -2.57 4.70
N VAL A 64 13.14 -3.18 4.08
CA VAL A 64 13.15 -4.58 3.65
C VAL A 64 14.02 -4.73 2.39
N GLY A 65 14.88 -5.73 2.36
CA GLY A 65 15.80 -5.96 1.25
C GLY A 65 16.42 -7.36 1.25
N PRO A 66 17.56 -7.54 0.53
CA PRO A 66 18.22 -8.83 0.42
C PRO A 66 18.58 -9.44 1.78
N GLY A 67 18.19 -10.69 1.98
CA GLY A 67 18.41 -11.44 3.23
C GLY A 67 17.26 -11.36 4.23
N ASP A 68 16.33 -10.42 4.04
CA ASP A 68 15.12 -10.34 4.86
C ASP A 68 14.05 -11.31 4.37
N GLU A 69 13.20 -11.76 5.27
CA GLU A 69 12.00 -12.55 5.00
C GLU A 69 10.75 -11.70 5.25
N VAL A 70 9.75 -11.86 4.39
CA VAL A 70 8.43 -11.22 4.53
C VAL A 70 7.34 -12.27 4.45
N ILE A 71 6.51 -12.34 5.48
CA ILE A 71 5.41 -13.32 5.53
C ILE A 71 4.24 -12.82 4.70
N VAL A 72 3.78 -13.65 3.75
CA VAL A 72 2.67 -13.38 2.84
C VAL A 72 1.65 -14.51 2.89
N PRO A 73 0.34 -14.27 2.64
CA PRO A 73 -0.65 -15.34 2.65
C PRO A 73 -0.52 -16.28 1.45
N ALA A 74 -0.86 -17.55 1.65
CA ALA A 74 -0.94 -18.57 0.59
C ALA A 74 -2.03 -18.25 -0.46
N TYR A 75 -3.06 -17.49 -0.08
CA TYR A 75 -4.13 -17.06 -0.96
C TYR A 75 -4.11 -15.53 -1.12
N THR A 76 -3.60 -15.07 -2.26
CA THR A 76 -3.53 -13.66 -2.64
C THR A 76 -3.38 -13.49 -4.15
N TYR A 77 -3.51 -12.27 -4.64
CA TYR A 77 -3.01 -11.94 -5.97
C TYR A 77 -1.48 -11.95 -5.95
N ILE A 78 -0.88 -12.57 -6.97
CA ILE A 78 0.56 -12.85 -7.02
C ILE A 78 1.46 -11.62 -6.80
N ALA A 79 0.97 -10.41 -7.08
CA ALA A 79 1.71 -9.16 -6.88
C ALA A 79 2.21 -8.96 -5.45
N THR A 80 1.49 -9.47 -4.44
CA THR A 80 1.91 -9.41 -3.04
C THR A 80 3.27 -10.08 -2.84
N ALA A 81 3.43 -11.33 -3.31
CA ALA A 81 4.69 -12.07 -3.21
C ALA A 81 5.76 -11.52 -4.18
N LEU A 82 5.37 -11.10 -5.39
CA LEU A 82 6.29 -10.51 -6.36
C LEU A 82 6.86 -9.18 -5.88
N ALA A 83 6.13 -8.38 -5.11
CA ALA A 83 6.65 -7.14 -4.52
C ALA A 83 7.79 -7.43 -3.53
N VAL A 84 7.67 -8.51 -2.74
CA VAL A 84 8.74 -8.97 -1.83
C VAL A 84 9.98 -9.38 -2.62
N THR A 85 9.82 -10.18 -3.68
CA THR A 85 10.96 -10.58 -4.52
C THR A 85 11.58 -9.39 -5.26
N ALA A 86 10.79 -8.39 -5.63
CA ALA A 86 11.28 -7.20 -6.34
C ALA A 86 12.23 -6.34 -5.49
N VAL A 87 12.09 -6.35 -4.15
CA VAL A 87 13.03 -5.69 -3.25
C VAL A 87 14.22 -6.59 -2.85
N GLY A 88 14.29 -7.80 -3.42
CA GLY A 88 15.35 -8.78 -3.13
C GLY A 88 15.15 -9.58 -1.85
N ALA A 89 14.00 -9.45 -1.19
CA ALA A 89 13.64 -10.21 -0.01
C ALA A 89 12.99 -11.56 -0.37
N ILE A 90 12.81 -12.42 0.62
CA ILE A 90 12.28 -13.78 0.48
C ILE A 90 10.83 -13.80 0.97
N PRO A 91 9.84 -14.09 0.11
CA PRO A 91 8.47 -14.29 0.55
C PRO A 91 8.33 -15.63 1.27
N VAL A 92 7.92 -15.59 2.53
CA VAL A 92 7.59 -16.78 3.34
C VAL A 92 6.09 -16.94 3.33
N VAL A 93 5.60 -18.06 2.75
CA VAL A 93 4.16 -18.30 2.62
C VAL A 93 3.60 -18.86 3.92
N ALA A 94 2.60 -18.19 4.47
CA ALA A 94 1.81 -18.67 5.60
C ALA A 94 0.40 -19.06 5.15
N GLU A 95 -0.20 -19.99 5.88
CA GLU A 95 -1.54 -20.50 5.60
C GLU A 95 -2.62 -19.42 5.82
N VAL A 96 -3.74 -19.64 5.17
CA VAL A 96 -4.98 -18.90 5.43
C VAL A 96 -5.91 -19.74 6.31
N ASP A 97 -6.80 -19.07 7.01
CA ASP A 97 -7.86 -19.72 7.78
C ASP A 97 -9.12 -20.00 6.93
N ASP A 98 -10.18 -20.49 7.56
CA ASP A 98 -11.48 -20.77 6.91
C ASP A 98 -12.14 -19.52 6.28
N THR A 99 -11.64 -18.34 6.61
CA THR A 99 -12.09 -17.07 6.00
C THR A 99 -11.33 -16.73 4.73
N LEU A 100 -10.34 -17.53 4.34
CA LEU A 100 -9.38 -17.30 3.26
C LEU A 100 -8.49 -16.06 3.48
N LEU A 101 -8.30 -15.67 4.74
CA LEU A 101 -7.45 -14.57 5.15
C LEU A 101 -6.24 -15.11 5.94
N LEU A 102 -5.19 -14.32 6.04
CA LEU A 102 -3.94 -14.71 6.68
C LEU A 102 -4.17 -15.18 8.13
N ASN A 103 -3.73 -16.41 8.42
CA ASN A 103 -3.85 -17.04 9.73
C ASN A 103 -2.73 -16.58 10.66
N ALA A 104 -3.06 -15.83 11.72
CA ALA A 104 -2.08 -15.29 12.66
C ALA A 104 -1.28 -16.38 13.42
N GLU A 105 -1.89 -17.54 13.71
CA GLU A 105 -1.20 -18.65 14.36
C GLU A 105 -0.14 -19.30 13.45
N ASP A 106 -0.42 -19.38 12.13
CA ASP A 106 0.57 -19.90 11.19
C ASP A 106 1.65 -18.87 10.89
N VAL A 107 1.29 -17.58 10.84
CA VAL A 107 2.26 -16.48 10.77
C VAL A 107 3.29 -16.63 11.88
N GLU A 108 2.86 -16.79 13.13
CA GLU A 108 3.77 -16.92 14.27
C GLU A 108 4.71 -18.11 14.16
N LYS A 109 4.24 -19.24 13.63
CA LYS A 109 5.07 -20.45 13.39
C LYS A 109 6.10 -20.27 12.28
N ARG A 110 5.90 -19.30 11.37
CA ARG A 110 6.81 -19.03 10.23
C ARG A 110 7.87 -17.99 10.54
N ILE A 111 7.80 -17.32 11.69
CA ILE A 111 8.77 -16.30 12.08
C ILE A 111 10.14 -16.93 12.29
N SER A 112 11.15 -16.34 11.67
CA SER A 112 12.57 -16.67 11.84
C SER A 112 13.36 -15.44 12.30
N ALA A 113 14.66 -15.60 12.50
CA ALA A 113 15.56 -14.48 12.79
C ALA A 113 15.72 -13.49 11.62
N HIS A 114 15.25 -13.85 10.42
CA HIS A 114 15.32 -13.03 9.21
C HIS A 114 13.98 -12.36 8.88
N THR A 115 12.90 -12.73 9.57
CA THR A 115 11.58 -12.15 9.32
C THR A 115 11.56 -10.70 9.75
N LYS A 116 11.14 -9.81 8.84
CA LYS A 116 11.10 -8.37 9.07
C LYS A 116 9.70 -7.76 8.97
N ALA A 117 8.85 -8.34 8.14
CA ALA A 117 7.51 -7.81 7.93
C ALA A 117 6.47 -8.91 7.67
N ILE A 118 5.21 -8.53 7.88
CA ILE A 118 4.02 -9.31 7.55
C ILE A 118 3.17 -8.50 6.56
N VAL A 119 2.62 -9.18 5.53
CA VAL A 119 1.71 -8.57 4.56
C VAL A 119 0.31 -9.17 4.71
N PRO A 120 -0.55 -8.66 5.60
CA PRO A 120 -1.96 -9.00 5.56
C PRO A 120 -2.59 -8.50 4.27
N VAL A 121 -3.34 -9.39 3.59
CA VAL A 121 -4.07 -9.06 2.36
C VAL A 121 -5.56 -9.09 2.63
N HIS A 122 -6.23 -7.97 2.44
CA HIS A 122 -7.67 -7.85 2.66
C HIS A 122 -8.44 -8.34 1.42
N MET A 123 -8.45 -9.67 1.25
CA MET A 123 -9.02 -10.32 0.06
C MET A 123 -10.51 -10.02 -0.09
N TRP A 124 -10.91 -9.65 -1.31
CA TRP A 124 -12.31 -9.36 -1.67
C TRP A 124 -12.96 -8.29 -0.79
N GLY A 125 -12.17 -7.39 -0.21
CA GLY A 125 -12.66 -6.34 0.67
C GLY A 125 -12.91 -6.80 2.12
N ARG A 126 -12.60 -8.06 2.46
CA ARG A 126 -12.74 -8.60 3.82
C ARG A 126 -11.49 -8.27 4.64
N PRO A 127 -11.64 -7.70 5.84
CA PRO A 127 -10.50 -7.38 6.69
C PRO A 127 -9.88 -8.65 7.29
N CYS A 128 -8.55 -8.73 7.30
CA CYS A 128 -7.83 -9.69 8.13
C CYS A 128 -8.13 -9.45 9.62
N ASN A 129 -7.89 -10.44 10.46
CA ASN A 129 -7.89 -10.25 11.92
C ASN A 129 -6.67 -9.43 12.32
N MET A 130 -6.80 -8.09 12.19
CA MET A 130 -5.69 -7.17 12.42
C MET A 130 -5.29 -7.11 13.89
N ASP A 131 -6.21 -7.36 14.82
CA ASP A 131 -5.87 -7.42 16.26
C ASP A 131 -4.86 -8.53 16.53
N ALA A 132 -5.11 -9.74 16.01
CA ALA A 132 -4.21 -10.87 16.18
C ALA A 132 -2.87 -10.66 15.44
N LEU A 133 -2.90 -10.16 14.20
CA LEU A 133 -1.68 -9.92 13.41
C LEU A 133 -0.82 -8.80 14.00
N CYS A 134 -1.42 -7.70 14.47
CA CYS A 134 -0.71 -6.63 15.16
C CYS A 134 -0.11 -7.10 16.50
N ASP A 135 -0.79 -8.03 17.19
CA ASP A 135 -0.24 -8.62 18.41
C ASP A 135 0.99 -9.48 18.12
N VAL A 136 0.93 -10.34 17.11
CA VAL A 136 2.09 -11.12 16.64
C VAL A 136 3.23 -10.18 16.25
N ALA A 137 2.97 -9.19 15.41
CA ALA A 137 3.98 -8.25 14.95
C ALA A 137 4.67 -7.52 16.11
N ARG A 138 3.91 -7.04 17.10
CA ARG A 138 4.44 -6.35 18.29
C ARG A 138 5.31 -7.28 19.16
N ARG A 139 4.88 -8.55 19.35
CA ARG A 139 5.66 -9.52 20.16
C ARG A 139 7.01 -9.89 19.54
N HIS A 140 7.10 -9.80 18.23
CA HIS A 140 8.29 -10.20 17.47
C HIS A 140 9.04 -9.04 16.81
N ASP A 141 8.68 -7.79 17.13
CA ASP A 141 9.28 -6.56 16.55
C ASP A 141 9.24 -6.54 15.01
N LEU A 142 8.11 -6.96 14.44
CA LEU A 142 7.87 -7.01 13.00
C LEU A 142 7.04 -5.83 12.54
N LEU A 143 7.21 -5.42 11.29
CA LEU A 143 6.45 -4.38 10.64
C LEU A 143 5.26 -4.98 9.86
N ILE A 144 4.19 -4.19 9.70
CA ILE A 144 3.02 -4.58 8.90
C ILE A 144 2.86 -3.64 7.71
N ILE A 145 2.80 -4.22 6.51
CA ILE A 145 2.32 -3.53 5.31
C ILE A 145 1.00 -4.15 4.86
N GLU A 146 -0.09 -3.39 4.95
CA GLU A 146 -1.40 -3.86 4.51
C GLU A 146 -1.52 -3.84 2.99
N ASP A 147 -1.78 -4.98 2.37
CA ASP A 147 -2.26 -5.05 0.99
C ASP A 147 -3.78 -4.84 0.98
N ALA A 148 -4.19 -3.58 0.91
CA ALA A 148 -5.58 -3.16 0.81
C ALA A 148 -6.02 -2.89 -0.64
N CYS A 149 -5.29 -3.43 -1.63
CA CYS A 149 -5.56 -3.25 -3.06
C CYS A 149 -6.94 -3.76 -3.52
N GLN A 150 -7.62 -4.58 -2.73
CA GLN A 150 -8.96 -5.06 -3.00
C GLN A 150 -9.99 -4.53 -2.00
N ALA A 151 -9.60 -3.62 -1.10
CA ALA A 151 -10.40 -3.23 0.07
C ALA A 151 -10.47 -1.71 0.28
N VAL A 152 -10.32 -0.93 -0.79
CA VAL A 152 -10.38 0.54 -0.71
C VAL A 152 -11.70 0.98 -0.07
N GLY A 153 -11.60 1.76 1.01
CA GLY A 153 -12.75 2.26 1.77
C GLY A 153 -13.34 1.28 2.79
N GLY A 154 -12.84 0.03 2.85
CA GLY A 154 -13.17 -0.92 3.90
C GLY A 154 -12.68 -0.47 5.28
N SER A 155 -13.17 -1.10 6.34
CA SER A 155 -12.76 -0.77 7.71
C SER A 155 -12.74 -1.98 8.62
N TYR A 156 -11.89 -1.93 9.64
CA TYR A 156 -11.79 -2.88 10.75
C TYR A 156 -11.85 -2.11 12.07
N HIS A 157 -12.84 -2.39 12.90
CA HIS A 157 -13.09 -1.68 14.18
C HIS A 157 -13.07 -0.14 14.05
N GLY A 158 -13.64 0.38 12.95
CA GLY A 158 -13.74 1.82 12.68
C GLY A 158 -12.51 2.46 12.05
N LYS A 159 -11.37 1.76 11.98
CA LYS A 159 -10.18 2.21 11.24
C LYS A 159 -10.25 1.78 9.78
N ARG A 160 -9.82 2.61 8.86
CA ARG A 160 -9.78 2.26 7.43
C ARG A 160 -8.69 1.23 7.16
N LEU A 161 -9.00 0.27 6.29
CA LEU A 161 -8.01 -0.70 5.81
C LEU A 161 -6.93 0.01 5.00
N GLY A 162 -5.68 -0.34 5.27
CA GLY A 162 -4.50 0.37 4.77
C GLY A 162 -4.01 1.50 5.68
N THR A 163 -4.58 1.66 6.89
CA THR A 163 -4.12 2.67 7.89
C THR A 163 -3.91 2.09 9.29
N ILE A 164 -3.88 0.76 9.41
CA ILE A 164 -3.76 0.05 10.70
C ILE A 164 -2.31 -0.33 10.97
N GLY A 165 -1.61 -0.86 9.95
CA GLY A 165 -0.17 -1.12 9.98
C GLY A 165 0.67 0.14 9.72
N GLU A 166 1.97 -0.05 9.56
CA GLU A 166 2.91 1.05 9.28
C GLU A 166 2.68 1.65 7.90
N ILE A 167 2.33 0.81 6.92
CA ILE A 167 2.07 1.21 5.53
C ILE A 167 0.85 0.46 5.00
N GLY A 168 0.06 1.12 4.16
CA GLY A 168 -1.00 0.53 3.37
C GLY A 168 -0.81 0.76 1.89
N ALA A 169 -1.09 -0.27 1.08
CA ALA A 169 -1.05 -0.21 -0.37
C ALA A 169 -2.46 -0.30 -0.95
N LEU A 170 -2.78 0.61 -1.86
CA LEU A 170 -4.03 0.66 -2.61
C LEU A 170 -3.77 0.45 -4.10
N SER A 171 -4.74 -0.10 -4.81
CA SER A 171 -4.71 -0.24 -6.26
C SER A 171 -5.92 0.41 -6.90
N PHE A 172 -5.69 1.14 -7.98
CA PHE A 172 -6.69 1.78 -8.83
C PHE A 172 -6.70 1.19 -10.25
N ASN A 173 -6.25 -0.08 -10.36
CA ASN A 173 -6.34 -0.82 -11.62
C ASN A 173 -7.81 -0.94 -12.07
N GLN A 174 -8.03 -1.12 -13.38
CA GLN A 174 -9.35 -1.18 -14.00
C GLN A 174 -10.34 -2.15 -13.33
N PHE A 175 -9.88 -3.21 -12.66
CA PHE A 175 -10.74 -4.20 -12.02
C PHE A 175 -11.00 -3.94 -10.53
N LYS A 176 -10.55 -2.80 -10.00
CA LYS A 176 -10.68 -2.44 -8.58
C LYS A 176 -11.95 -1.64 -8.30
N VAL A 177 -12.23 -1.44 -7.02
CA VAL A 177 -13.45 -0.71 -6.54
C VAL A 177 -13.46 0.73 -7.05
N ILE A 178 -12.30 1.39 -7.03
CA ILE A 178 -12.06 2.69 -7.65
C ILE A 178 -10.99 2.48 -8.72
N SER A 179 -11.16 3.09 -9.89
CA SER A 179 -10.22 2.88 -10.99
C SER A 179 -9.84 4.17 -11.68
N THR A 180 -8.55 4.23 -12.01
CA THR A 180 -7.95 5.23 -12.91
C THR A 180 -7.41 4.58 -14.19
N GLY A 181 -7.85 3.32 -14.47
CA GLY A 181 -7.27 2.47 -15.51
C GLY A 181 -6.07 1.71 -14.98
N GLU A 182 -4.98 2.40 -14.71
CA GLU A 182 -3.85 1.95 -13.90
C GLU A 182 -3.55 3.01 -12.85
N GLY A 183 -3.09 2.58 -11.69
CA GLY A 183 -2.75 3.45 -10.58
C GLY A 183 -2.73 2.72 -9.24
N GLY A 184 -2.28 3.43 -8.23
CA GLY A 184 -2.26 2.97 -6.84
C GLY A 184 -1.94 4.12 -5.91
N ALA A 185 -1.92 3.83 -4.63
CA ALA A 185 -1.44 4.75 -3.61
C ALA A 185 -0.77 4.00 -2.46
N LEU A 186 0.18 4.65 -1.83
CA LEU A 186 0.73 4.28 -0.54
C LEU A 186 0.13 5.21 0.51
N LEU A 187 -0.25 4.66 1.66
CA LEU A 187 -0.73 5.37 2.84
C LEU A 187 0.19 5.09 4.01
N THR A 188 0.43 6.07 4.86
CA THR A 188 1.13 5.88 6.13
C THR A 188 0.81 7.03 7.11
N ASN A 189 0.98 6.77 8.42
CA ASN A 189 0.93 7.78 9.46
C ASN A 189 2.34 8.12 9.99
N ASP A 190 3.38 7.47 9.45
CA ASP A 190 4.78 7.71 9.83
C ASP A 190 5.47 8.60 8.78
N ARG A 191 5.94 9.76 9.23
CA ARG A 191 6.64 10.72 8.36
C ARG A 191 7.92 10.14 7.76
N THR A 192 8.67 9.36 8.52
CA THR A 192 9.92 8.76 8.03
C THR A 192 9.66 7.73 6.94
N MET A 193 8.61 6.91 7.10
CA MET A 193 8.16 5.96 6.07
C MET A 193 7.68 6.69 4.81
N PHE A 194 6.92 7.79 4.99
CA PHE A 194 6.50 8.64 3.87
C PHE A 194 7.70 9.19 3.09
N GLU A 195 8.66 9.83 3.78
CA GLU A 195 9.83 10.44 3.15
C GLU A 195 10.67 9.40 2.39
N ARG A 196 10.92 8.22 2.98
CA ARG A 196 11.63 7.12 2.34
C ARG A 196 10.90 6.58 1.12
N ALA A 197 9.59 6.37 1.21
CA ALA A 197 8.77 5.91 0.10
C ALA A 197 8.74 6.92 -1.04
N LEU A 198 8.62 8.22 -0.72
CA LEU A 198 8.63 9.31 -1.69
C LEU A 198 9.95 9.40 -2.44
N ILE A 199 11.08 9.35 -1.73
CA ILE A 199 12.43 9.37 -2.32
C ILE A 199 12.65 8.17 -3.25
N TYR A 200 12.20 6.99 -2.85
CA TYR A 200 12.30 5.78 -3.65
C TYR A 200 11.43 5.84 -4.91
N HIS A 201 10.19 6.33 -4.76
CA HIS A 201 9.21 6.38 -5.84
C HIS A 201 9.49 7.48 -6.86
N ASP A 202 9.92 8.65 -6.39
CA ASP A 202 10.15 9.84 -7.22
C ASP A 202 11.59 10.34 -7.06
N SER A 203 12.41 10.08 -8.06
CA SER A 203 13.82 10.53 -8.11
C SER A 203 13.97 12.07 -8.04
N GLY A 204 12.92 12.81 -8.36
CA GLY A 204 12.86 14.27 -8.26
C GLY A 204 12.50 14.77 -6.87
N ALA A 205 12.06 13.91 -5.96
CA ALA A 205 11.58 14.34 -4.64
C ALA A 205 12.61 15.16 -3.86
N ILE A 206 13.88 14.75 -3.85
CA ILE A 206 14.95 15.48 -3.18
C ILE A 206 15.14 16.88 -3.78
N ALA A 207 15.05 17.01 -5.10
CA ALA A 207 15.22 18.30 -5.78
C ALA A 207 14.07 19.27 -5.51
N PHE A 208 12.83 18.76 -5.40
CA PHE A 208 11.63 19.59 -5.22
C PHE A 208 11.24 19.77 -3.75
N PHE A 209 11.54 18.83 -2.89
CA PHE A 209 11.11 18.80 -1.48
C PHE A 209 12.27 18.75 -0.49
N GLY A 210 13.52 18.70 -0.93
CA GLY A 210 14.70 18.44 -0.09
C GLY A 210 14.87 19.36 1.13
N ASN A 211 14.28 20.56 1.10
CA ASN A 211 14.26 21.49 2.24
C ASN A 211 13.03 21.29 3.16
N GLN A 212 12.11 20.36 2.80
CA GLN A 212 10.88 20.05 3.53
C GLN A 212 10.87 18.62 4.06
N LEU A 213 11.79 17.75 3.55
CA LEU A 213 11.98 16.36 3.96
C LEU A 213 12.97 16.21 5.14
#